data_09402916ca337441d0e8520bea4ad385
#
_entry.id   09402916ca337441d0e8520bea4ad385
#
_cell.length_a   1.000
_cell.length_b   1.000
_cell.length_c   1.000
_cell.angle_alpha   90.00
_cell.angle_beta   90.00
_cell.angle_gamma   90.00
#
_symmetry.space_group_name_H-M   'P 1'
#
loop_
_entity.id
_entity.type
_entity.pdbx_description
1 polymer ?
#
loop_
_entity_poly.entity_id
_entity_poly.type
_entity_poly.pdbx_seq_one_letter_code
_entity_poly.pdbx_strand_id
1 'polypeptide(L)'
;MTETKESVFETLSKIDVSNHVEQKMGLSYLSWAWAWQTVKDIYPDTPNPKPTKYQEMLITKAGYKLTERKVPYLTTPTGTIVEMTVTIKGVDYTQQLYVMDNKNKSVVNPTQAQINKTTQRCIVKALAMAGLGLNLYAGEDLPMGDISEQDKKKAEQKRKQSEQKARLQTILGEYRELLPKVAEVYETTTGEIEEQVKQTAESEIKNFDKMPAINRGERMNNILKNMLNQQGATEQGDLLAEV
;
A
#
# COMPACT_ATOMS: atom_id res chain seq x y z
N MET A 1 -15.84 -21.09 -25.74
CA MET A 1 -15.84 -20.52 -24.37
C MET A 1 -15.02 -19.24 -24.45
N THR A 2 -15.65 -18.08 -24.39
CA THR A 2 -14.99 -16.78 -24.38
C THR A 2 -14.40 -16.60 -22.97
N GLU A 3 -13.08 -16.74 -22.82
CA GLU A 3 -12.39 -16.28 -21.61
C GLU A 3 -12.75 -14.82 -21.40
N THR A 4 -13.49 -14.52 -20.34
CA THR A 4 -13.75 -13.16 -19.89
C THR A 4 -12.42 -12.60 -19.39
N LYS A 5 -11.74 -11.86 -20.27
CA LYS A 5 -10.46 -11.22 -19.96
C LYS A 5 -10.72 -10.17 -18.86
N GLU A 6 -10.14 -10.38 -17.67
CA GLU A 6 -10.28 -9.47 -16.53
C GLU A 6 -10.00 -8.02 -16.96
N SER A 7 -10.78 -7.10 -16.43
CA SER A 7 -10.60 -5.66 -16.66
C SER A 7 -9.30 -5.17 -15.99
N VAL A 8 -8.79 -4.02 -16.42
CA VAL A 8 -7.63 -3.39 -15.79
C VAL A 8 -7.88 -3.16 -14.30
N PHE A 9 -9.09 -2.71 -13.96
CA PHE A 9 -9.49 -2.44 -12.58
C PHE A 9 -9.52 -3.72 -11.73
N GLU A 10 -10.13 -4.80 -12.22
CA GLU A 10 -10.17 -6.09 -11.51
C GLU A 10 -8.78 -6.66 -11.26
N THR A 11 -7.88 -6.56 -12.23
CA THR A 11 -6.51 -7.02 -12.09
C THR A 11 -5.74 -6.21 -11.05
N LEU A 12 -5.77 -4.87 -11.16
CA LEU A 12 -4.98 -3.99 -10.29
C LEU A 12 -5.55 -3.89 -8.87
N SER A 13 -6.85 -4.02 -8.69
CA SER A 13 -7.50 -3.94 -7.37
C SER A 13 -7.21 -5.15 -6.46
N LYS A 14 -6.75 -6.28 -7.02
CA LYS A 14 -6.35 -7.47 -6.26
C LYS A 14 -4.95 -7.38 -5.67
N ILE A 15 -4.15 -6.40 -6.09
CA ILE A 15 -2.75 -6.27 -5.67
C ILE A 15 -2.69 -5.71 -4.26
N ASP A 16 -2.00 -6.42 -3.38
CA ASP A 16 -1.72 -5.92 -2.02
C ASP A 16 -0.59 -4.88 -2.06
N VAL A 17 -0.93 -3.66 -1.70
CA VAL A 17 -0.01 -2.51 -1.67
C VAL A 17 0.51 -2.18 -0.27
N SER A 18 0.09 -2.93 0.76
CA SER A 18 0.29 -2.60 2.17
C SER A 18 1.76 -2.41 2.56
N ASN A 19 2.66 -3.20 1.98
CA ASN A 19 4.10 -3.15 2.27
C ASN A 19 4.84 -1.98 1.59
N HIS A 20 4.15 -1.21 0.73
CA HIS A 20 4.73 -0.12 -0.06
C HIS A 20 4.11 1.24 0.25
N VAL A 21 3.40 1.32 1.36
CA VAL A 21 2.70 2.52 1.85
C VAL A 21 3.46 3.15 3.00
N GLU A 22 3.78 4.44 2.85
CA GLU A 22 4.31 5.27 3.93
C GLU A 22 3.21 6.17 4.50
N GLN A 23 3.20 6.30 5.81
CA GLN A 23 2.30 7.21 6.52
C GLN A 23 3.03 8.50 6.86
N LYS A 24 2.51 9.64 6.41
CA LYS A 24 3.07 10.96 6.73
C LYS A 24 1.98 11.98 6.98
N MET A 25 1.96 12.60 8.16
CA MET A 25 1.00 13.65 8.55
C MET A 25 -0.47 13.23 8.35
N GLY A 26 -0.79 11.97 8.64
CA GLY A 26 -2.15 11.43 8.52
C GLY A 26 -2.57 11.07 7.10
N LEU A 27 -1.71 11.23 6.11
CA LEU A 27 -1.94 10.83 4.73
C LEU A 27 -1.14 9.56 4.38
N SER A 28 -1.74 8.70 3.56
CA SER A 28 -1.10 7.50 3.04
C SER A 28 -0.41 7.81 1.71
N TYR A 29 0.84 7.40 1.57
CA TYR A 29 1.63 7.60 0.36
C TYR A 29 2.09 6.25 -0.17
N LEU A 30 1.53 5.83 -1.29
CA LEU A 30 2.07 4.69 -2.03
C LEU A 30 3.33 5.13 -2.79
N SER A 31 4.38 4.32 -2.75
CA SER A 31 5.61 4.57 -3.52
C SER A 31 5.30 4.66 -5.01
N TRP A 32 5.56 5.83 -5.63
CA TRP A 32 5.29 6.04 -7.06
C TRP A 32 6.13 5.11 -7.95
N ALA A 33 7.38 4.86 -7.56
CA ALA A 33 8.29 4.01 -8.32
C ALA A 33 7.80 2.55 -8.31
N TRP A 34 7.43 2.05 -7.15
CA TRP A 34 6.86 0.72 -7.03
C TRP A 34 5.52 0.59 -7.78
N ALA A 35 4.62 1.55 -7.61
CA ALA A 35 3.33 1.55 -8.29
C ALA A 35 3.49 1.56 -9.82
N TRP A 36 4.43 2.34 -10.32
CA TRP A 36 4.73 2.40 -11.76
C TRP A 36 5.35 1.09 -12.25
N GLN A 37 6.33 0.54 -11.53
CA GLN A 37 6.94 -0.75 -11.84
C GLN A 37 5.88 -1.86 -11.89
N THR A 38 5.02 -1.96 -10.88
CA THR A 38 3.94 -2.97 -10.82
C THR A 38 3.04 -2.90 -12.05
N VAL A 39 2.65 -1.68 -12.47
CA VAL A 39 1.84 -1.53 -13.69
C VAL A 39 2.62 -1.94 -14.94
N LYS A 40 3.90 -1.61 -15.04
CA LYS A 40 4.75 -2.01 -16.18
C LYS A 40 4.99 -3.52 -16.24
N ASP A 41 5.08 -4.19 -15.10
CA ASP A 41 5.24 -5.65 -15.03
C ASP A 41 4.00 -6.38 -15.57
N ILE A 42 2.78 -5.84 -15.29
CA ILE A 42 1.52 -6.44 -15.75
C ILE A 42 1.12 -5.95 -17.15
N TYR A 43 1.37 -4.68 -17.44
CA TYR A 43 1.03 -4.01 -18.70
C TYR A 43 2.28 -3.35 -19.31
N PRO A 44 3.21 -4.12 -19.90
CA PRO A 44 4.51 -3.62 -20.38
C PRO A 44 4.40 -2.52 -21.45
N ASP A 45 3.32 -2.55 -22.24
CA ASP A 45 3.07 -1.56 -23.30
C ASP A 45 2.51 -0.23 -22.81
N THR A 46 2.29 -0.07 -21.50
CA THR A 46 1.81 1.19 -20.90
C THR A 46 2.78 2.34 -21.22
N PRO A 47 2.36 3.40 -21.91
CA PRO A 47 3.23 4.53 -22.20
C PRO A 47 3.54 5.34 -20.94
N ASN A 48 4.60 6.13 -20.99
CA ASN A 48 4.96 7.02 -19.89
C ASN A 48 3.80 7.98 -19.54
N PRO A 49 3.56 8.28 -18.26
CA PRO A 49 2.57 9.24 -17.83
C PRO A 49 2.77 10.61 -18.51
N LYS A 50 1.68 11.23 -18.93
CA LYS A 50 1.71 12.48 -19.65
C LYS A 50 1.14 13.62 -18.80
N PRO A 51 1.90 14.72 -18.58
CA PRO A 51 1.35 15.92 -17.96
C PRO A 51 0.48 16.69 -18.95
N THR A 52 -0.61 17.24 -18.48
CA THR A 52 -1.32 18.31 -19.20
C THR A 52 -0.47 19.57 -19.17
N LYS A 53 -0.26 20.18 -20.33
CA LYS A 53 0.55 21.39 -20.46
C LYS A 53 -0.33 22.62 -20.60
N TYR A 54 -0.04 23.61 -19.78
CA TYR A 54 -0.73 24.90 -19.73
C TYR A 54 0.19 26.01 -20.17
N GLN A 55 -0.39 27.13 -20.62
CA GLN A 55 0.38 28.35 -20.88
C GLN A 55 0.90 28.91 -19.55
N GLU A 56 2.20 29.19 -19.49
CA GLU A 56 2.83 29.68 -18.26
C GLU A 56 2.28 31.05 -17.87
N MET A 57 1.90 31.22 -16.63
CA MET A 57 1.47 32.48 -16.05
C MET A 57 2.48 32.91 -14.99
N LEU A 58 3.05 34.11 -15.20
CA LEU A 58 3.94 34.72 -14.21
C LEU A 58 3.15 35.68 -13.32
N ILE A 59 3.38 35.58 -12.04
CA ILE A 59 2.86 36.50 -11.04
C ILE A 59 3.86 37.64 -10.90
N THR A 60 3.45 38.84 -11.20
CA THR A 60 4.29 40.05 -11.12
C THR A 60 3.68 41.05 -10.16
N LYS A 61 4.44 42.10 -9.81
CA LYS A 61 3.94 43.20 -8.99
C LYS A 61 2.78 43.98 -9.67
N ALA A 62 2.70 43.95 -11.00
CA ALA A 62 1.66 44.59 -11.80
C ALA A 62 0.46 43.66 -12.11
N GLY A 63 0.43 42.44 -11.54
CA GLY A 63 -0.61 41.41 -11.80
C GLY A 63 -0.07 40.18 -12.52
N TYR A 64 -0.92 39.50 -13.26
CA TYR A 64 -0.60 38.26 -13.97
C TYR A 64 -0.17 38.55 -15.44
N LYS A 65 0.87 37.84 -15.90
CA LYS A 65 1.33 37.90 -17.29
C LYS A 65 1.44 36.47 -17.85
N LEU A 66 0.75 36.19 -18.94
CA LEU A 66 0.92 34.96 -19.70
C LEU A 66 2.20 35.04 -20.56
N THR A 67 2.95 33.94 -20.62
CA THR A 67 4.09 33.77 -21.50
C THR A 67 3.74 32.85 -22.67
N GLU A 68 4.59 32.73 -23.68
CA GLU A 68 4.42 31.77 -24.77
C GLU A 68 4.84 30.32 -24.38
N ARG A 69 5.47 30.17 -23.23
CA ARG A 69 5.95 28.87 -22.77
C ARG A 69 4.78 28.01 -22.26
N LYS A 70 4.88 26.69 -22.48
CA LYS A 70 3.98 25.71 -21.89
C LYS A 70 4.68 24.97 -20.76
N VAL A 71 4.02 24.90 -19.62
CA VAL A 71 4.51 24.26 -18.39
C VAL A 71 3.55 23.16 -17.92
N PRO A 72 4.02 22.13 -17.20
CA PRO A 72 3.19 20.99 -16.76
C PRO A 72 2.40 21.31 -15.48
N TYR A 73 2.00 22.57 -15.30
CA TYR A 73 1.19 23.01 -14.16
C TYR A 73 0.39 24.26 -14.54
N LEU A 74 -0.74 24.47 -13.87
CA LEU A 74 -1.56 25.67 -14.01
C LEU A 74 -1.50 26.48 -12.72
N THR A 75 -1.02 27.72 -12.80
CA THR A 75 -1.07 28.67 -11.68
C THR A 75 -2.37 29.47 -11.75
N THR A 76 -3.07 29.54 -10.63
CA THR A 76 -4.29 30.33 -10.46
C THR A 76 -4.12 31.27 -9.25
N PRO A 77 -5.01 32.28 -9.06
CA PRO A 77 -4.95 33.15 -7.90
C PRO A 77 -5.06 32.43 -6.55
N THR A 78 -5.63 31.23 -6.52
CA THR A 78 -5.89 30.47 -5.29
C THR A 78 -4.95 29.28 -5.07
N GLY A 79 -4.12 28.93 -6.07
CA GLY A 79 -3.17 27.84 -5.98
C GLY A 79 -2.63 27.39 -7.33
N THR A 80 -1.66 26.50 -7.29
CA THR A 80 -1.12 25.85 -8.49
C THR A 80 -1.57 24.39 -8.50
N ILE A 81 -1.95 23.91 -9.68
CA ILE A 81 -2.39 22.53 -9.91
C ILE A 81 -1.50 21.80 -10.90
N VAL A 82 -1.43 20.50 -10.76
CA VAL A 82 -0.79 19.55 -11.67
C VAL A 82 -1.83 18.54 -12.12
N GLU A 83 -1.84 18.20 -13.40
CA GLU A 83 -2.71 17.18 -13.98
C GLU A 83 -1.87 16.17 -14.75
N MET A 84 -2.09 14.89 -14.46
CA MET A 84 -1.39 13.76 -15.07
C MET A 84 -2.38 12.75 -15.63
N THR A 85 -2.06 12.21 -16.80
CA THR A 85 -2.79 11.10 -17.43
C THR A 85 -1.89 9.88 -17.52
N VAL A 86 -2.41 8.73 -17.10
CA VAL A 86 -1.83 7.40 -17.31
C VAL A 86 -2.76 6.64 -18.24
N THR A 87 -2.23 6.11 -19.35
CA THR A 87 -3.01 5.33 -20.32
C THR A 87 -2.68 3.85 -20.16
N ILE A 88 -3.65 3.01 -19.79
CA ILE A 88 -3.46 1.55 -19.66
C ILE A 88 -4.44 0.86 -20.62
N LYS A 89 -3.91 0.04 -21.53
CA LYS A 89 -4.71 -0.64 -22.58
C LYS A 89 -5.64 0.29 -23.34
N GLY A 90 -5.19 1.51 -23.64
CA GLY A 90 -5.94 2.52 -24.41
C GLY A 90 -6.98 3.28 -23.60
N VAL A 91 -7.10 3.03 -22.28
CA VAL A 91 -7.98 3.77 -21.39
C VAL A 91 -7.15 4.80 -20.62
N ASP A 92 -7.60 6.06 -20.64
CA ASP A 92 -6.97 7.17 -19.96
C ASP A 92 -7.50 7.35 -18.54
N TYR A 93 -6.60 7.38 -17.58
CA TYR A 93 -6.85 7.67 -16.17
C TYR A 93 -6.21 9.01 -15.84
N THR A 94 -7.01 10.07 -15.77
CA THR A 94 -6.53 11.43 -15.52
C THR A 94 -6.85 11.85 -14.11
N GLN A 95 -5.86 12.44 -13.44
CA GLN A 95 -6.02 13.01 -12.10
C GLN A 95 -5.43 14.40 -12.05
N GLN A 96 -6.04 15.26 -11.24
CA GLN A 96 -5.62 16.61 -10.97
C GLN A 96 -5.41 16.81 -9.48
N LEU A 97 -4.26 17.37 -9.09
CA LEU A 97 -3.95 17.68 -7.70
C LEU A 97 -3.43 19.10 -7.56
N TYR A 98 -3.84 19.80 -6.52
CA TYR A 98 -3.20 21.05 -6.15
C TYR A 98 -1.87 20.85 -5.47
N VAL A 99 -0.93 21.76 -5.68
CA VAL A 99 0.33 21.80 -4.95
C VAL A 99 0.06 22.30 -3.54
N MET A 100 0.55 21.58 -2.54
CA MET A 100 0.32 21.89 -1.14
C MET A 100 1.62 22.07 -0.35
N ASP A 101 1.55 22.87 0.69
CA ASP A 101 2.59 23.03 1.69
C ASP A 101 2.57 21.89 2.74
N ASN A 102 3.43 22.02 3.76
CA ASN A 102 3.50 21.03 4.85
C ASN A 102 2.26 21.02 5.77
N LYS A 103 1.37 22.00 5.63
CA LYS A 103 0.09 22.10 6.37
C LYS A 103 -1.10 21.73 5.48
N ASN A 104 -0.85 21.09 4.33
CA ASN A 104 -1.84 20.73 3.30
C ASN A 104 -2.61 21.92 2.72
N LYS A 105 -2.07 23.15 2.82
CA LYS A 105 -2.67 24.33 2.20
C LYS A 105 -2.18 24.49 0.77
N SER A 106 -3.07 24.95 -0.10
CA SER A 106 -2.76 25.28 -1.50
C SER A 106 -1.67 26.33 -1.61
N VAL A 107 -0.73 26.14 -2.56
CA VAL A 107 0.41 27.03 -2.81
C VAL A 107 0.23 27.70 -4.18
N VAL A 108 0.24 29.03 -4.21
CA VAL A 108 0.10 29.82 -5.45
C VAL A 108 1.40 29.82 -6.25
N ASN A 109 2.54 29.97 -5.60
CA ASN A 109 3.86 30.03 -6.25
C ASN A 109 4.79 28.94 -5.68
N PRO A 110 4.60 27.67 -6.09
CA PRO A 110 5.36 26.55 -5.58
C PRO A 110 6.78 26.48 -6.14
N THR A 111 7.67 25.88 -5.37
CA THR A 111 9.00 25.50 -5.88
C THR A 111 8.89 24.34 -6.86
N GLN A 112 9.91 24.16 -7.71
CA GLN A 112 9.99 23.02 -8.64
C GLN A 112 9.95 21.68 -7.90
N ALA A 113 10.54 21.61 -6.70
CA ALA A 113 10.48 20.42 -5.85
C ALA A 113 9.04 20.08 -5.41
N GLN A 114 8.22 21.08 -5.07
CA GLN A 114 6.82 20.89 -4.71
C GLN A 114 5.98 20.47 -5.93
N ILE A 115 6.23 21.04 -7.09
CA ILE A 115 5.58 20.61 -8.35
C ILE A 115 5.92 19.16 -8.66
N ASN A 116 7.22 18.80 -8.64
CA ASN A 116 7.66 17.43 -8.91
C ASN A 116 7.03 16.41 -7.94
N LYS A 117 7.00 16.73 -6.65
CA LYS A 117 6.35 15.88 -5.63
C LYS A 117 4.85 15.71 -5.89
N THR A 118 4.17 16.78 -6.30
CA THR A 118 2.75 16.74 -6.64
C THR A 118 2.50 15.92 -7.90
N THR A 119 3.37 16.03 -8.92
CA THR A 119 3.35 15.21 -10.13
C THR A 119 3.41 13.71 -9.79
N GLN A 120 4.34 13.31 -8.94
CA GLN A 120 4.46 11.90 -8.51
C GLN A 120 3.20 11.41 -7.79
N ARG A 121 2.64 12.20 -6.88
CA ARG A 121 1.38 11.89 -6.20
C ARG A 121 0.21 11.79 -7.18
N CYS A 122 0.18 12.67 -8.17
CA CYS A 122 -0.86 12.70 -9.20
C CYS A 122 -0.85 11.42 -10.04
N ILE A 123 0.34 10.92 -10.42
CA ILE A 123 0.51 9.63 -11.12
C ILE A 123 -0.07 8.48 -10.28
N VAL A 124 0.29 8.41 -9.00
CA VAL A 124 -0.20 7.33 -8.11
C VAL A 124 -1.72 7.37 -7.96
N LYS A 125 -2.32 8.56 -7.84
CA LYS A 125 -3.79 8.68 -7.78
C LYS A 125 -4.46 8.32 -9.11
N ALA A 126 -3.82 8.60 -10.25
CA ALA A 126 -4.30 8.11 -11.55
C ALA A 126 -4.28 6.58 -11.63
N LEU A 127 -3.22 5.94 -11.11
CA LEU A 127 -3.14 4.47 -10.99
C LEU A 127 -4.17 3.90 -10.00
N ALA A 128 -4.50 4.64 -8.94
CA ALA A 128 -5.56 4.24 -8.02
C ALA A 128 -6.93 4.22 -8.70
N MET A 129 -7.21 5.17 -9.60
CA MET A 129 -8.44 5.12 -10.41
C MET A 129 -8.48 3.92 -11.36
N ALA A 130 -7.31 3.41 -11.76
CA ALA A 130 -7.21 2.16 -12.51
C ALA A 130 -7.34 0.90 -11.63
N GLY A 131 -7.44 1.06 -10.29
CA GLY A 131 -7.62 -0.02 -9.31
C GLY A 131 -6.48 -0.21 -8.32
N LEU A 132 -5.25 0.25 -8.61
CA LEU A 132 -4.06 -0.01 -7.78
C LEU A 132 -4.10 0.77 -6.46
N GLY A 133 -4.42 0.08 -5.37
CA GLY A 133 -4.43 0.67 -4.03
C GLY A 133 -5.48 1.74 -3.81
N LEU A 134 -6.61 1.70 -4.52
CA LEU A 134 -7.71 2.69 -4.38
C LEU A 134 -8.22 2.80 -2.94
N ASN A 135 -8.24 1.72 -2.20
CA ASN A 135 -8.64 1.65 -0.80
C ASN A 135 -7.79 2.52 0.14
N LEU A 136 -6.55 2.85 -0.23
CA LEU A 136 -5.68 3.73 0.57
C LEU A 136 -6.23 5.16 0.66
N TYR A 137 -6.99 5.59 -0.34
CA TYR A 137 -7.53 6.95 -0.45
C TYR A 137 -8.95 7.06 0.08
N ALA A 138 -9.55 5.96 0.55
CA ALA A 138 -10.85 5.98 1.19
C ALA A 138 -10.80 6.85 2.47
N GLY A 139 -11.46 8.00 2.44
CA GLY A 139 -11.50 8.96 3.55
C GLY A 139 -10.52 10.14 3.45
N GLU A 140 -9.66 10.22 2.41
CA GLU A 140 -8.82 11.41 2.19
C GLU A 140 -9.59 12.66 1.72
N ASP A 141 -10.75 12.47 1.10
CA ASP A 141 -11.55 13.56 0.51
C ASP A 141 -12.49 14.24 1.52
N LEU A 142 -12.40 13.89 2.79
CA LEU A 142 -13.16 14.59 3.82
C LEU A 142 -12.56 15.99 4.02
N PRO A 143 -13.38 17.07 3.99
CA PRO A 143 -12.91 18.44 4.18
C PRO A 143 -12.16 18.58 5.50
N MET A 144 -10.89 18.95 5.45
CA MET A 144 -10.03 19.10 6.66
C MET A 144 -10.48 20.21 7.62
N GLY A 145 -11.50 20.98 7.24
CA GLY A 145 -12.00 22.12 8.01
C GLY A 145 -13.15 21.83 8.99
N ASP A 146 -13.98 20.81 8.70
CA ASP A 146 -15.24 20.55 9.41
C ASP A 146 -15.34 19.17 10.06
N ILE A 147 -14.25 18.40 10.09
CA ILE A 147 -14.28 17.10 10.75
C ILE A 147 -14.21 17.31 12.25
N SER A 148 -15.31 17.04 12.95
CA SER A 148 -15.35 17.04 14.41
C SER A 148 -14.24 16.08 14.93
N GLU A 149 -13.69 16.36 16.10
CA GLU A 149 -12.70 15.46 16.72
C GLU A 149 -13.24 14.03 16.88
N GLN A 150 -14.56 13.88 16.97
CA GLN A 150 -15.23 12.58 17.03
C GLN A 150 -15.17 11.83 15.70
N ASP A 151 -15.28 12.51 14.57
CA ASP A 151 -15.21 11.88 13.24
C ASP A 151 -13.78 11.49 12.88
N LYS A 152 -12.78 12.30 13.29
CA LYS A 152 -11.36 11.94 13.21
C LYS A 152 -11.06 10.66 14.00
N LYS A 153 -11.56 10.56 15.23
CA LYS A 153 -11.42 9.36 16.06
C LYS A 153 -12.12 8.15 15.45
N LYS A 154 -13.32 8.30 14.87
CA LYS A 154 -14.05 7.22 14.19
C LYS A 154 -13.33 6.76 12.93
N ALA A 155 -12.81 7.67 12.11
CA ALA A 155 -12.03 7.34 10.91
C ALA A 155 -10.75 6.62 11.27
N GLU A 156 -10.02 7.08 12.30
CA GLU A 156 -8.82 6.43 12.81
C GLU A 156 -9.10 5.04 13.40
N GLN A 157 -10.21 4.89 14.13
CA GLN A 157 -10.63 3.58 14.65
C GLN A 157 -10.98 2.61 13.53
N LYS A 158 -11.73 3.05 12.50
CA LYS A 158 -12.03 2.20 11.33
C LYS A 158 -10.78 1.77 10.58
N ARG A 159 -9.80 2.69 10.42
CA ARG A 159 -8.51 2.39 9.79
C ARG A 159 -7.75 1.35 10.61
N LYS A 160 -7.58 1.56 11.92
CA LYS A 160 -6.90 0.61 12.82
C LYS A 160 -7.58 -0.77 12.80
N GLN A 161 -8.91 -0.83 12.76
CA GLN A 161 -9.65 -2.09 12.64
C GLN A 161 -9.39 -2.79 11.29
N SER A 162 -9.33 -2.03 10.20
CA SER A 162 -9.04 -2.56 8.86
C SER A 162 -7.61 -3.10 8.79
N GLU A 163 -6.62 -2.35 9.30
CA GLU A 163 -5.22 -2.75 9.38
C GLU A 163 -5.04 -4.01 10.25
N GLN A 164 -5.70 -4.08 11.41
CA GLN A 164 -5.67 -5.25 12.29
C GLN A 164 -6.29 -6.47 11.61
N LYS A 165 -7.39 -6.30 10.88
CA LYS A 165 -8.05 -7.39 10.14
C LYS A 165 -7.16 -7.92 9.01
N ALA A 166 -6.54 -7.03 8.26
CA ALA A 166 -5.60 -7.41 7.20
C ALA A 166 -4.39 -8.17 7.77
N ARG A 167 -3.78 -7.65 8.84
CA ARG A 167 -2.66 -8.30 9.53
C ARG A 167 -3.04 -9.70 10.05
N LEU A 168 -4.22 -9.84 10.64
CA LEU A 168 -4.70 -11.12 11.10
C LEU A 168 -4.88 -12.13 9.95
N GLN A 169 -5.39 -11.67 8.80
CA GLN A 169 -5.53 -12.53 7.62
C GLN A 169 -4.17 -13.01 7.09
N THR A 170 -3.16 -12.14 7.06
CA THR A 170 -1.79 -12.52 6.68
C THR A 170 -1.22 -13.57 7.62
N ILE A 171 -1.35 -13.37 8.94
CA ILE A 171 -0.88 -14.32 9.96
C ILE A 171 -1.57 -15.68 9.82
N LEU A 172 -2.89 -15.69 9.62
CA LEU A 172 -3.65 -16.93 9.42
C LEU A 172 -3.30 -17.62 8.09
N GLY A 173 -2.99 -16.86 7.04
CA GLY A 173 -2.47 -17.39 5.78
C GLY A 173 -1.14 -18.11 5.98
N GLU A 174 -0.20 -17.45 6.64
CA GLU A 174 1.10 -18.01 6.97
C GLU A 174 0.98 -19.29 7.86
N TYR A 175 0.09 -19.27 8.85
CA TYR A 175 -0.17 -20.45 9.68
C TYR A 175 -0.65 -21.67 8.87
N ARG A 176 -1.58 -21.43 7.93
CA ARG A 176 -2.12 -22.48 7.06
C ARG A 176 -1.07 -23.06 6.10
N GLU A 177 -0.07 -22.27 5.75
CA GLU A 177 1.05 -22.73 4.91
C GLU A 177 2.11 -23.49 5.71
N LEU A 178 2.40 -23.05 6.94
CA LEU A 178 3.43 -23.65 7.79
C LEU A 178 2.97 -24.98 8.41
N LEU A 179 1.74 -25.05 8.86
CA LEU A 179 1.21 -26.20 9.60
C LEU A 179 1.37 -27.54 8.85
N PRO A 180 0.95 -27.68 7.56
CA PRO A 180 1.14 -28.93 6.82
C PRO A 180 2.62 -29.25 6.56
N LYS A 181 3.49 -28.23 6.37
CA LYS A 181 4.93 -28.46 6.20
C LYS A 181 5.57 -29.05 7.45
N VAL A 182 5.18 -28.54 8.62
CA VAL A 182 5.68 -29.09 9.90
C VAL A 182 5.17 -30.51 10.09
N ALA A 183 3.87 -30.76 9.80
CA ALA A 183 3.28 -32.10 9.93
C ALA A 183 3.99 -33.14 9.02
N GLU A 184 4.36 -32.75 7.80
CA GLU A 184 5.13 -33.58 6.87
C GLU A 184 6.53 -33.92 7.43
N VAL A 185 7.25 -32.91 7.91
CA VAL A 185 8.62 -33.04 8.46
C VAL A 185 8.64 -33.91 9.74
N TYR A 186 7.60 -33.85 10.56
CA TYR A 186 7.50 -34.65 11.81
C TYR A 186 6.77 -35.97 11.60
N GLU A 187 6.42 -36.35 10.36
CA GLU A 187 5.70 -37.58 10.00
C GLU A 187 4.42 -37.79 10.82
N THR A 188 3.66 -36.70 11.07
CA THR A 188 2.49 -36.71 11.92
C THR A 188 1.30 -35.96 11.29
N THR A 189 0.18 -35.86 11.99
CA THR A 189 -1.00 -35.14 11.48
C THR A 189 -0.96 -33.66 11.81
N THR A 190 -1.60 -32.84 10.96
CA THR A 190 -1.74 -31.40 11.24
C THR A 190 -2.45 -31.12 12.57
N GLY A 191 -3.38 -32.00 12.99
CA GLY A 191 -4.08 -31.88 14.26
C GLY A 191 -3.16 -32.07 15.48
N GLU A 192 -2.23 -33.01 15.42
CA GLU A 192 -1.25 -33.25 16.49
C GLU A 192 -0.24 -32.10 16.59
N ILE A 193 0.21 -31.54 15.45
CA ILE A 193 1.05 -30.35 15.45
C ILE A 193 0.31 -29.15 16.02
N GLU A 194 -0.95 -28.95 15.66
CA GLU A 194 -1.75 -27.84 16.20
C GLU A 194 -1.88 -27.91 17.73
N GLU A 195 -2.14 -29.08 18.26
CA GLU A 195 -2.21 -29.32 19.72
C GLU A 195 -0.85 -29.06 20.38
N GLN A 196 0.25 -29.55 19.82
CA GLN A 196 1.60 -29.33 20.31
C GLN A 196 2.00 -27.85 20.29
N VAL A 197 1.71 -27.13 19.22
CA VAL A 197 1.97 -25.68 19.10
C VAL A 197 1.19 -24.92 20.17
N LYS A 198 -0.08 -25.29 20.40
CA LYS A 198 -0.92 -24.67 21.42
C LYS A 198 -0.36 -24.92 22.83
N GLN A 199 -0.04 -26.17 23.17
CA GLN A 199 0.55 -26.54 24.46
C GLN A 199 1.88 -25.81 24.71
N THR A 200 2.74 -25.73 23.70
CA THR A 200 4.00 -24.97 23.76
C THR A 200 3.75 -23.51 24.05
N ALA A 201 2.83 -22.86 23.30
CA ALA A 201 2.50 -21.45 23.49
C ALA A 201 1.92 -21.17 24.89
N GLU A 202 1.08 -22.04 25.41
CA GLU A 202 0.48 -21.95 26.75
C GLU A 202 1.52 -22.13 27.86
N SER A 203 2.50 -23.02 27.66
CA SER A 203 3.59 -23.26 28.63
C SER A 203 4.56 -22.06 28.72
N GLU A 204 4.81 -21.37 27.62
CA GLU A 204 5.75 -20.27 27.57
C GLU A 204 5.13 -18.93 27.98
N ILE A 205 3.83 -18.75 27.76
CA ILE A 205 3.15 -17.46 27.97
C ILE A 205 1.97 -17.63 28.94
N LYS A 206 2.13 -17.04 30.11
CA LYS A 206 1.03 -16.98 31.10
C LYS A 206 -0.17 -16.21 30.54
N ASN A 207 -1.35 -16.80 30.58
CA ASN A 207 -2.61 -16.28 30.02
C ASN A 207 -2.59 -16.12 28.48
N PHE A 208 -1.97 -17.04 27.75
CA PHE A 208 -1.92 -17.06 26.28
C PHE A 208 -3.31 -16.85 25.65
N ASP A 209 -4.36 -17.52 26.16
CA ASP A 209 -5.73 -17.42 25.66
C ASP A 209 -6.33 -16.01 25.74
N LYS A 210 -5.84 -15.18 26.66
CA LYS A 210 -6.30 -13.78 26.84
C LYS A 210 -5.55 -12.79 25.97
N MET A 211 -4.52 -13.22 25.25
CA MET A 211 -3.77 -12.33 24.35
C MET A 211 -4.61 -11.95 23.12
N PRO A 212 -4.35 -10.77 22.51
CA PRO A 212 -4.93 -10.39 21.24
C PRO A 212 -4.69 -11.46 20.16
N ALA A 213 -5.66 -11.70 19.29
CA ALA A 213 -5.59 -12.75 18.25
C ALA A 213 -4.36 -12.64 17.35
N ILE A 214 -3.93 -11.41 17.01
CA ILE A 214 -2.72 -11.14 16.25
C ILE A 214 -1.48 -11.70 16.96
N ASN A 215 -1.30 -11.36 18.24
CA ASN A 215 -0.13 -11.79 19.01
C ASN A 215 -0.11 -13.31 19.21
N ARG A 216 -1.29 -13.94 19.41
CA ARG A 216 -1.40 -15.40 19.47
C ARG A 216 -0.98 -16.05 18.16
N GLY A 217 -1.51 -15.56 17.05
CA GLY A 217 -1.17 -16.09 15.72
C GLY A 217 0.31 -15.94 15.38
N GLU A 218 0.90 -14.77 15.65
CA GLU A 218 2.35 -14.55 15.47
C GLU A 218 3.19 -15.50 16.30
N ARG A 219 2.79 -15.76 17.55
CA ARG A 219 3.50 -16.72 18.42
C ARG A 219 3.40 -18.14 17.88
N MET A 220 2.23 -18.58 17.47
CA MET A 220 2.03 -19.90 16.87
C MET A 220 2.86 -20.08 15.59
N ASN A 221 2.89 -19.07 14.71
CA ASN A 221 3.74 -19.07 13.52
C ASN A 221 5.24 -19.18 13.87
N ASN A 222 5.68 -18.46 14.89
CA ASN A 222 7.08 -18.53 15.35
C ASN A 222 7.44 -19.92 15.91
N ILE A 223 6.54 -20.58 16.63
CA ILE A 223 6.75 -21.95 17.10
C ILE A 223 6.88 -22.91 15.91
N LEU A 224 5.98 -22.83 14.92
CA LEU A 224 6.06 -23.65 13.71
C LEU A 224 7.38 -23.42 12.93
N LYS A 225 7.82 -22.19 12.80
CA LYS A 225 9.12 -21.87 12.16
C LYS A 225 10.30 -22.44 12.93
N ASN A 226 10.26 -22.39 14.27
CA ASN A 226 11.31 -22.96 15.11
C ASN A 226 11.35 -24.48 14.98
N MET A 227 10.19 -25.15 14.91
CA MET A 227 10.10 -26.60 14.69
C MET A 227 10.75 -27.00 13.35
N LEU A 228 10.46 -26.28 12.26
CA LEU A 228 11.10 -26.52 10.97
C LEU A 228 12.62 -26.32 11.00
N ASN A 229 13.10 -25.27 11.68
CA ASN A 229 14.53 -24.98 11.78
C ASN A 229 15.30 -26.01 12.61
N GLN A 230 14.69 -26.57 13.65
CA GLN A 230 15.31 -27.60 14.50
C GLN A 230 15.56 -28.89 13.72
N GLN A 231 14.64 -29.32 12.89
CA GLN A 231 14.80 -30.52 12.07
C GLN A 231 15.83 -30.32 10.95
N GLY A 232 15.84 -29.17 10.28
CA GLY A 232 16.87 -28.87 9.29
C GLY A 232 18.30 -28.81 9.82
N ALA A 233 18.45 -28.53 11.12
CA ALA A 233 19.75 -28.59 11.82
C ALA A 233 20.17 -30.04 12.18
N THR A 234 19.19 -30.91 12.46
CA THR A 234 19.43 -32.33 12.79
C THR A 234 19.87 -33.11 11.54
N GLU A 235 19.21 -32.88 10.40
CA GLU A 235 19.60 -33.51 9.13
C GLU A 235 21.01 -33.11 8.64
N GLN A 236 21.44 -31.85 8.89
CA GLN A 236 22.80 -31.42 8.59
C GLN A 236 23.83 -31.99 9.58
N GLY A 237 23.44 -32.27 10.82
CA GLY A 237 24.31 -32.87 11.84
C GLY A 237 24.58 -34.35 11.56
N ASP A 238 23.58 -35.11 11.13
CA ASP A 238 23.70 -36.54 10.80
C ASP A 238 24.53 -36.78 9.54
N LEU A 239 24.41 -35.89 8.53
CA LEU A 239 25.25 -35.94 7.30
C LEU A 239 26.73 -35.67 7.56
N LEU A 240 27.09 -34.99 8.64
CA LEU A 240 28.49 -34.73 9.04
C LEU A 240 29.05 -35.78 9.98
N ALA A 241 28.21 -36.67 10.53
CA ALA A 241 28.63 -37.78 11.40
C ALA A 241 28.91 -39.08 10.62
N GLU A 242 28.52 -39.17 9.33
CA GLU A 242 28.77 -40.33 8.45
C GLU A 242 29.99 -40.13 7.52
N VAL A 243 30.80 -39.11 7.71
CA VAL A 243 32.06 -38.88 7.01
C VAL A 243 33.23 -38.96 8.01
#